data_66d581b26e7b32c56b44161486672b0c
#
_entry.id   66d581b26e7b32c56b44161486672b0c
#
_cell.length_a   1.000
_cell.length_b   1.000
_cell.length_c   1.000
_cell.angle_alpha   90.00
_cell.angle_beta   90.00
_cell.angle_gamma   90.00
#
_symmetry.space_group_name_H-M   'P 1'
#
loop_
_entity.id
_entity.type
_entity.pdbx_description
1 polymer ?
#
loop_
_entity_poly.entity_id
_entity_poly.type
_entity_poly.pdbx_seq_one_letter_code
_entity_poly.pdbx_strand_id
1 'polypeptide(L)'
;MDSERRQAPRYPFIAEAVVTEISSDTKLIAKTGDLSIGGCFLDMLNPTPQGTEVRVRISHDNTTFTALGKVAFILPNMGMGVTFTSIEQDKQAILQKWISNLSRPE
;
A
#
# COMPACT_ATOMS: atom_id res chain seq x y z
N MET A 1 -7.36 -21.76 -6.34
CA MET A 1 -8.04 -21.09 -5.74
C MET A 1 -7.79 -19.74 -5.35
N ASP A 2 -8.68 -19.04 -5.52
CA ASP A 2 -8.55 -17.67 -5.32
C ASP A 2 -8.86 -17.22 -3.96
N SER A 3 -9.30 -18.09 -3.13
CA SER A 3 -9.68 -17.71 -1.79
C SER A 3 -8.50 -17.19 -1.00
N GLU A 4 -7.30 -17.64 -1.30
CA GLU A 4 -6.18 -17.13 -0.57
C GLU A 4 -5.97 -15.67 -0.75
N ARG A 5 -6.18 -15.16 -1.94
CA ARG A 5 -5.96 -13.75 -2.15
C ARG A 5 -6.94 -12.91 -1.39
N ARG A 6 -8.14 -13.43 -1.21
CA ARG A 6 -9.15 -12.70 -0.48
C ARG A 6 -9.01 -12.86 1.00
N GLN A 7 -8.11 -13.73 1.44
CA GLN A 7 -7.97 -13.99 2.85
C GLN A 7 -7.14 -12.98 3.59
N ALA A 8 -6.33 -12.20 2.90
CA ALA A 8 -5.47 -11.27 3.61
C ALA A 8 -6.33 -10.18 4.23
N PRO A 9 -6.37 -10.08 5.55
CA PRO A 9 -7.20 -9.07 6.20
C PRO A 9 -6.68 -7.67 5.90
N ARG A 10 -7.60 -6.74 5.78
CA ARG A 10 -7.28 -5.34 5.58
C ARG A 10 -7.64 -4.58 6.82
N TYR A 11 -6.75 -3.76 7.29
CA TYR A 11 -6.94 -3.01 8.52
C TYR A 11 -6.95 -1.53 8.24
N PRO A 12 -7.87 -0.77 8.83
CA PRO A 12 -7.81 0.69 8.70
C PRO A 12 -6.45 1.18 9.19
N PHE A 13 -5.81 2.02 8.39
CA PHE A 13 -4.45 2.47 8.71
C PHE A 13 -4.21 3.77 7.97
N ILE A 14 -4.12 4.87 8.69
CA ILE A 14 -3.95 6.17 8.07
C ILE A 14 -2.53 6.64 8.30
N ALA A 15 -1.79 6.80 7.22
CA ALA A 15 -0.40 7.23 7.27
C ALA A 15 -0.08 7.96 5.97
N GLU A 16 0.94 8.78 6.01
CA GLU A 16 1.37 9.50 4.83
C GLU A 16 2.09 8.56 3.89
N ALA A 17 1.86 8.75 2.60
CA ALA A 17 2.48 7.92 1.58
C ALA A 17 2.94 8.76 0.41
N VAL A 18 4.02 8.31 -0.22
CA VAL A 18 4.50 8.88 -1.47
C VAL A 18 4.52 7.74 -2.47
N VAL A 19 3.87 7.97 -3.60
CA VAL A 19 3.81 6.97 -4.67
C VAL A 19 4.62 7.48 -5.84
N THR A 20 5.58 6.70 -6.30
CA THR A 20 6.39 7.07 -7.44
C THR A 20 6.05 6.13 -8.59
N GLU A 21 5.61 6.70 -9.72
CA GLU A 21 5.38 5.91 -10.92
C GLU A 21 6.73 5.53 -11.49
N ILE A 22 6.95 4.24 -11.67
CA ILE A 22 8.28 3.75 -12.07
C ILE A 22 8.70 4.28 -13.43
N SER A 23 7.78 4.27 -14.39
CA SER A 23 8.15 4.60 -15.77
C SER A 23 8.42 6.08 -15.96
N SER A 24 7.77 6.95 -15.21
CA SER A 24 7.89 8.40 -15.40
C SER A 24 8.61 9.08 -14.25
N ASP A 25 8.81 8.37 -13.15
CA ASP A 25 9.42 8.95 -11.94
C ASP A 25 8.55 10.05 -11.34
N THR A 26 7.29 10.09 -11.70
CA THR A 26 6.34 11.06 -11.15
C THR A 26 5.99 10.67 -9.72
N LYS A 27 6.02 11.64 -8.82
CA LYS A 27 5.70 11.40 -7.42
C LYS A 27 4.35 11.99 -7.07
N LEU A 28 3.57 11.22 -6.36
CA LEU A 28 2.24 11.62 -5.92
C LEU A 28 2.16 11.48 -4.41
N ILE A 29 1.51 12.45 -3.78
CA ILE A 29 1.31 12.43 -2.34
C ILE A 29 -0.06 11.84 -2.05
N ALA A 30 -0.12 10.93 -1.09
CA ALA A 30 -1.36 10.25 -0.75
C ALA A 30 -1.36 9.93 0.73
N LYS A 31 -2.47 9.36 1.19
CA LYS A 31 -2.56 8.79 2.52
C LYS A 31 -3.11 7.39 2.38
N THR A 32 -2.68 6.50 3.24
CA THR A 32 -3.26 5.17 3.24
C THR A 32 -4.65 5.23 3.83
N GLY A 33 -5.53 4.38 3.36
CA GLY A 33 -6.83 4.17 3.97
C GLY A 33 -6.89 2.84 4.66
N ASP A 34 -6.22 1.84 4.11
CA ASP A 34 -6.08 0.55 4.75
C ASP A 34 -4.77 -0.10 4.35
N LEU A 35 -4.41 -1.15 5.06
CA LEU A 35 -3.15 -1.84 4.85
C LEU A 35 -3.37 -3.33 5.09
N SER A 36 -2.73 -4.15 4.26
CA SER A 36 -2.72 -5.58 4.45
C SER A 36 -1.33 -6.09 4.13
N ILE A 37 -1.10 -7.38 4.37
CA ILE A 37 0.19 -7.97 4.07
C ILE A 37 0.45 -7.97 2.57
N GLY A 38 -0.59 -7.90 1.74
CA GLY A 38 -0.44 -7.96 0.30
C GLY A 38 -0.59 -6.64 -0.43
N GLY A 39 -0.96 -5.57 0.26
CA GLY A 39 -1.16 -4.30 -0.42
C GLY A 39 -1.79 -3.25 0.46
N CYS A 40 -2.20 -2.16 -0.16
CA CYS A 40 -2.82 -1.06 0.58
C CYS A 40 -3.78 -0.32 -0.33
N PHE A 41 -4.66 0.44 0.29
CA PHE A 41 -5.49 1.40 -0.43
C PHE A 41 -4.94 2.79 -0.16
N LEU A 42 -4.81 3.58 -1.21
CA LEU A 42 -4.27 4.94 -1.11
C LEU A 42 -5.36 5.93 -1.46
N ASP A 43 -5.65 6.83 -0.53
CA ASP A 43 -6.63 7.88 -0.74
C ASP A 43 -6.01 8.98 -1.56
N MET A 44 -6.61 9.31 -2.69
CA MET A 44 -6.13 10.37 -3.55
C MET A 44 -7.20 10.71 -4.57
N LEU A 45 -7.22 11.96 -5.00
CA LEU A 45 -8.26 12.40 -5.93
C LEU A 45 -8.02 11.93 -7.36
N ASN A 46 -6.75 11.85 -7.76
CA ASN A 46 -6.40 11.52 -9.15
C ASN A 46 -5.57 10.27 -9.19
N PRO A 47 -6.21 9.09 -9.09
CA PRO A 47 -5.45 7.85 -9.08
C PRO A 47 -4.73 7.61 -10.40
N THR A 48 -3.64 6.89 -10.30
CA THR A 48 -2.87 6.45 -11.44
C THR A 48 -3.58 5.29 -12.13
N PRO A 49 -3.48 5.17 -13.45
CA PRO A 49 -4.21 4.11 -14.15
C PRO A 49 -3.89 2.71 -13.64
N GLN A 50 -4.89 1.85 -13.72
CA GLN A 50 -4.75 0.45 -13.34
C GLN A 50 -3.62 -0.19 -14.13
N GLY A 51 -2.83 -1.01 -13.46
CA GLY A 51 -1.71 -1.69 -14.09
C GLY A 51 -0.40 -0.95 -14.00
N THR A 52 -0.41 0.30 -13.56
CA THR A 52 0.80 1.09 -13.45
C THR A 52 1.70 0.52 -12.36
N GLU A 53 2.99 0.40 -12.66
CA GLU A 53 3.96 -0.05 -11.67
C GLU A 53 4.44 1.14 -10.87
N VAL A 54 4.47 0.97 -9.55
CA VAL A 54 4.75 2.08 -8.65
C VAL A 54 5.68 1.62 -7.53
N ARG A 55 6.33 2.59 -6.91
CA ARG A 55 7.01 2.39 -5.64
C ARG A 55 6.20 3.14 -4.60
N VAL A 56 5.87 2.47 -3.52
CA VAL A 56 5.10 3.07 -2.44
C VAL A 56 5.99 3.24 -1.24
N ARG A 57 5.97 4.42 -0.64
CA ARG A 57 6.69 4.67 0.61
C ARG A 57 5.69 5.18 1.62
N ILE A 58 5.54 4.46 2.72
CA ILE A 58 4.59 4.78 3.77
C ILE A 58 5.36 5.10 5.04
N SER A 59 5.05 6.24 5.65
CA SER A 59 5.75 6.70 6.84
C SER A 59 4.79 6.70 8.02
N HIS A 60 5.22 6.11 9.13
CA HIS A 60 4.40 5.97 10.33
C HIS A 60 5.30 5.81 11.54
N ASP A 61 5.12 6.65 12.56
CA ASP A 61 5.88 6.56 13.80
C ASP A 61 7.38 6.51 13.57
N ASN A 62 7.88 7.43 12.76
CA ASN A 62 9.31 7.53 12.47
C ASN A 62 9.88 6.30 11.79
N THR A 63 9.04 5.48 11.23
CA THR A 63 9.45 4.28 10.50
C THR A 63 8.92 4.39 9.08
N THR A 64 9.74 3.98 8.13
CA THR A 64 9.37 4.05 6.71
C THR A 64 9.36 2.65 6.12
N PHE A 65 8.26 2.33 5.45
CA PHE A 65 8.10 1.08 4.71
C PHE A 65 8.08 1.40 3.23
N THR A 66 8.82 0.65 2.44
CA THR A 66 8.81 0.81 0.98
C THR A 66 8.57 -0.53 0.31
N ALA A 67 7.91 -0.48 -0.83
CA ALA A 67 7.64 -1.67 -1.62
C ALA A 67 7.42 -1.28 -3.06
N LEU A 68 7.68 -2.22 -3.96
CA LEU A 68 7.22 -2.08 -5.33
C LEU A 68 5.83 -2.66 -5.41
N GLY A 69 5.02 -2.11 -6.27
CA GLY A 69 3.66 -2.57 -6.40
C GLY A 69 3.08 -2.26 -7.76
N LYS A 70 1.84 -2.64 -7.93
CA LYS A 70 1.10 -2.39 -9.15
C LYS A 70 -0.30 -1.94 -8.78
N VAL A 71 -0.82 -0.95 -9.49
CA VAL A 71 -2.17 -0.47 -9.24
C VAL A 71 -3.15 -1.54 -9.68
N ALA A 72 -3.87 -2.11 -8.70
CA ALA A 72 -4.78 -3.22 -8.96
C ALA A 72 -6.15 -2.75 -9.41
N PHE A 73 -6.62 -1.63 -8.85
CA PHE A 73 -7.91 -1.07 -9.23
C PHE A 73 -7.94 0.39 -8.83
N ILE A 74 -8.87 1.13 -9.41
CA ILE A 74 -9.06 2.52 -9.03
C ILE A 74 -10.52 2.76 -8.71
N LEU A 75 -10.74 3.66 -7.74
CA LEU A 75 -12.06 4.18 -7.43
C LEU A 75 -11.98 5.67 -7.74
N PRO A 76 -12.62 6.11 -8.81
CA PRO A 76 -12.47 7.49 -9.26
C PRO A 76 -12.79 8.49 -8.16
N ASN A 77 -11.95 9.50 -8.02
CA ASN A 77 -12.10 10.57 -7.03
C ASN A 77 -11.95 10.09 -5.59
N MET A 78 -11.56 8.84 -5.38
CA MET A 78 -11.39 8.32 -4.04
C MET A 78 -9.98 7.78 -3.81
N GLY A 79 -9.47 7.01 -4.74
CA GLY A 79 -8.16 6.44 -4.55
C GLY A 79 -7.92 5.21 -5.38
N MET A 80 -6.89 4.45 -5.00
CA MET A 80 -6.53 3.25 -5.74
C MET A 80 -5.99 2.18 -4.80
N GLY A 81 -6.24 0.94 -5.18
CA GLY A 81 -5.68 -0.20 -4.48
C GLY A 81 -4.39 -0.60 -5.13
N VAL A 82 -3.36 -0.85 -4.32
CA VAL A 82 -2.05 -1.26 -4.81
C VAL A 82 -1.74 -2.63 -4.25
N THR A 83 -1.32 -3.55 -5.11
CA THR A 83 -0.83 -4.85 -4.71
C THR A 83 0.69 -4.77 -4.64
N PHE A 84 1.28 -5.20 -3.53
CA PHE A 84 2.73 -5.22 -3.43
C PHE A 84 3.25 -6.37 -4.27
N THR A 85 4.25 -6.08 -5.11
CA THR A 85 4.84 -7.10 -5.98
C THR A 85 6.23 -7.51 -5.53
N SER A 86 6.91 -6.64 -4.77
CA SER A 86 8.25 -6.96 -4.29
C SER A 86 8.53 -6.13 -3.05
N ILE A 87 8.94 -6.78 -1.99
CA ILE A 87 9.25 -6.12 -0.72
C ILE A 87 10.59 -6.65 -0.26
N GLU A 88 11.53 -5.75 0.03
CA GLU A 88 12.83 -6.17 0.55
C GLU A 88 12.65 -6.75 1.94
N GLN A 89 13.56 -7.62 2.32
CA GLN A 89 13.42 -8.40 3.54
C GLN A 89 13.30 -7.52 4.78
N ASP A 90 14.10 -6.48 4.89
CA ASP A 90 14.03 -5.60 6.05
C ASP A 90 12.71 -4.83 6.08
N LYS A 91 12.15 -4.51 4.92
CA LYS A 91 10.86 -3.82 4.86
C LYS A 91 9.71 -4.78 5.15
N GLN A 92 9.86 -6.04 4.78
CA GLN A 92 8.87 -7.03 5.10
C GLN A 92 8.69 -7.15 6.61
N ALA A 93 9.77 -7.05 7.36
CA ALA A 93 9.68 -7.11 8.81
C ALA A 93 8.90 -5.93 9.36
N ILE A 94 9.07 -4.75 8.77
CA ILE A 94 8.34 -3.56 9.20
C ILE A 94 6.85 -3.76 8.94
N LEU A 95 6.51 -4.25 7.76
CA LEU A 95 5.11 -4.48 7.41
C LEU A 95 4.47 -5.48 8.35
N GLN A 96 5.16 -6.57 8.64
CA GLN A 96 4.64 -7.58 9.52
C GLN A 96 4.42 -7.04 10.93
N LYS A 97 5.30 -6.19 11.39
CA LYS A 97 5.13 -5.59 12.71
C LYS A 97 3.91 -4.67 12.74
N TRP A 98 3.76 -3.84 11.71
CA TRP A 98 2.60 -2.95 11.64
C TRP A 98 1.30 -3.77 11.62
N ILE A 99 1.24 -4.79 10.77
CA ILE A 99 0.05 -5.63 10.66
C ILE A 99 -0.24 -6.33 11.99
N SER A 100 0.80 -6.84 12.63
CA SER A 100 0.63 -7.52 13.91
C SER A 100 0.01 -6.58 14.95
N ASN A 101 0.46 -5.32 14.98
CA ASN A 101 -0.09 -4.36 15.92
C ASN A 101 -1.54 -4.03 15.59
N LEU A 102 -1.87 -3.95 14.29
CA LEU A 102 -3.23 -3.62 13.88
C LEU A 102 -4.20 -4.76 14.14
N SER A 103 -3.72 -5.99 14.10
CA SER A 103 -4.59 -7.15 14.27
C SER A 103 -4.74 -7.57 15.72
N ARG A 104 -4.04 -6.90 16.62
CA ARG A 104 -4.06 -7.29 18.03
C ARG A 104 -5.42 -6.99 18.62
N PRO A 105 -6.01 -7.96 19.33
CA PRO A 105 -7.30 -7.72 19.96
C PRO A 105 -7.15 -6.77 21.14
N GLU A 106 -8.25 -6.10 21.46
CA GLU A 106 -8.26 -5.20 22.60
C GLU A 106 -8.42 -5.94 23.92
#